data_3726df9f55c47e47006357450360520f
#
_entry.id   3726df9f55c47e47006357450360520f
#
_cell.length_a   1.000
_cell.length_b   1.000
_cell.length_c   1.000
_cell.angle_alpha   90.00
_cell.angle_beta   90.00
_cell.angle_gamma   90.00
#
_symmetry.space_group_name_H-M   'P 1'
#
loop_
_entity.id
_entity.type
_entity.pdbx_description
1 polymer ?
#
loop_
_entity_poly.entity_id
_entity_poly.type
_entity_poly.pdbx_seq_one_letter_code
_entity_poly.pdbx_strand_id
1 'polypeptide(L)'
;LIKSFLFYNKNMNILEFIDTIVTNLMNDIGAFAPILAGLLIIIESMLPILPLALFITINFYYMGSLVGFLVSWILTIVGCYLSYRLCRNKLKSHFDNMLDKKEHKKLHRLMRRIDKLSLEQLTILIAIPFTPAFMVNIAAGLSNMDTKKYLISIIIGKIFLVYFWGFIG
;
A
#
# COMPACT_ATOMS: atom_id res chain seq x y z
N LEU A 1 17.77 0.17 -21.32
CA LEU A 1 17.10 -0.57 -20.21
C LEU A 1 17.63 -2.00 -20.06
N ILE A 2 17.73 -2.81 -21.13
CA ILE A 2 18.15 -4.22 -21.04
C ILE A 2 19.67 -4.37 -20.79
N LYS A 3 20.52 -3.44 -21.25
CA LYS A 3 21.98 -3.48 -21.02
C LYS A 3 22.38 -3.14 -19.59
N SER A 4 21.65 -2.27 -18.88
CA SER A 4 21.91 -1.95 -17.47
C SER A 4 21.57 -3.10 -16.52
N PHE A 5 20.65 -3.98 -16.93
CA PHE A 5 20.23 -5.14 -16.14
C PHE A 5 21.30 -6.26 -16.11
N LEU A 6 22.20 -6.27 -17.08
CA LEU A 6 23.23 -7.32 -17.23
C LEU A 6 24.52 -7.05 -16.44
N PHE A 7 24.70 -5.85 -15.89
CA PHE A 7 25.83 -5.53 -15.00
C PHE A 7 25.44 -5.57 -13.52
N TYR A 8 24.72 -6.62 -13.10
CA TYR A 8 24.52 -6.93 -11.69
C TYR A 8 25.89 -7.31 -11.08
N ASN A 9 26.52 -6.36 -10.44
CA ASN A 9 27.75 -6.60 -9.68
C ASN A 9 27.36 -7.35 -8.40
N LYS A 10 27.87 -8.54 -8.21
CA LYS A 10 27.58 -9.53 -7.15
C LYS A 10 27.74 -9.01 -5.70
N ASN A 11 28.19 -7.76 -5.52
CA ASN A 11 28.46 -7.13 -4.23
C ASN A 11 27.58 -5.90 -3.94
N MET A 12 26.56 -5.62 -4.73
CA MET A 12 25.71 -4.46 -4.52
C MET A 12 24.65 -4.76 -3.45
N ASN A 13 24.60 -3.96 -2.39
CA ASN A 13 23.60 -4.04 -1.37
C ASN A 13 22.21 -3.73 -1.95
N ILE A 14 21.15 -4.33 -1.38
CA ILE A 14 19.75 -4.12 -1.82
C ILE A 14 19.42 -2.61 -1.87
N LEU A 15 19.94 -1.81 -0.94
CA LEU A 15 19.74 -0.37 -0.90
C LEU A 15 20.39 0.35 -2.09
N GLU A 16 21.63 -0.01 -2.46
CA GLU A 16 22.31 0.53 -3.65
C GLU A 16 21.60 0.14 -4.95
N PHE A 17 21.06 -1.08 -5.00
CA PHE A 17 20.29 -1.53 -6.14
C PHE A 17 18.98 -0.73 -6.30
N ILE A 18 18.27 -0.49 -5.19
CA ILE A 18 17.07 0.33 -5.16
C ILE A 18 17.39 1.77 -5.58
N ASP A 19 18.45 2.36 -5.00
CA ASP A 19 18.88 3.72 -5.30
C ASP A 19 19.27 3.87 -6.78
N THR A 20 19.99 2.91 -7.34
CA THR A 20 20.36 2.88 -8.76
C THR A 20 19.14 2.79 -9.68
N ILE A 21 18.16 1.94 -9.35
CA ILE A 21 16.91 1.84 -10.11
C ILE A 21 16.16 3.16 -10.06
N VAL A 22 16.04 3.75 -8.88
CA VAL A 22 15.33 5.02 -8.69
C VAL A 22 15.98 6.14 -9.49
N THR A 23 17.30 6.28 -9.35
CA THR A 23 18.06 7.32 -10.04
C THR A 23 17.99 7.16 -11.55
N ASN A 24 18.10 5.94 -12.08
CA ASN A 24 17.95 5.69 -13.51
C ASN A 24 16.51 5.94 -14.00
N LEU A 25 15.51 5.48 -13.26
CA LEU A 25 14.11 5.78 -13.55
C LEU A 25 13.84 7.28 -13.53
N MET A 26 14.41 8.00 -12.56
CA MET A 26 14.27 9.45 -12.46
C MET A 26 14.93 10.18 -13.65
N ASN A 27 16.10 9.73 -14.09
CA ASN A 27 16.82 10.33 -15.20
C ASN A 27 16.18 10.02 -16.56
N ASP A 28 15.71 8.80 -16.78
CA ASP A 28 15.15 8.35 -18.06
C ASP A 28 13.69 8.80 -18.25
N ILE A 29 12.92 8.91 -17.17
CA ILE A 29 11.46 9.19 -17.22
C ILE A 29 11.18 10.68 -16.99
N GLY A 30 12.07 11.42 -16.32
CA GLY A 30 11.96 12.86 -16.09
C GLY A 30 10.59 13.27 -15.53
N ALA A 31 9.88 14.17 -16.23
CA ALA A 31 8.57 14.69 -15.80
C ALA A 31 7.46 13.64 -15.67
N PHE A 32 7.63 12.42 -16.22
CA PHE A 32 6.68 11.32 -16.06
C PHE A 32 6.90 10.50 -14.78
N ALA A 33 8.01 10.69 -14.07
CA ALA A 33 8.34 9.95 -12.85
C ALA A 33 7.22 10.01 -11.79
N PRO A 34 6.60 11.15 -11.47
CA PRO A 34 5.52 11.20 -10.49
C PRO A 34 4.24 10.49 -10.95
N ILE A 35 3.96 10.43 -12.25
CA ILE A 35 2.82 9.69 -12.78
C ILE A 35 3.04 8.18 -12.56
N LEU A 36 4.23 7.70 -12.91
CA LEU A 36 4.60 6.31 -12.69
C LEU A 36 4.62 5.96 -11.20
N ALA A 37 5.22 6.80 -10.36
CA ALA A 37 5.23 6.63 -8.91
C ALA A 37 3.80 6.57 -8.35
N GLY A 38 2.91 7.43 -8.85
CA GLY A 38 1.50 7.42 -8.48
C GLY A 38 0.78 6.11 -8.82
N LEU A 39 0.99 5.57 -10.01
CA LEU A 39 0.46 4.26 -10.40
C LEU A 39 1.02 3.14 -9.52
N LEU A 40 2.32 3.18 -9.22
CA LEU A 40 2.97 2.19 -8.36
C LEU A 40 2.49 2.28 -6.91
N ILE A 41 2.14 3.46 -6.39
CA ILE A 41 1.49 3.63 -5.09
C ILE A 41 0.14 2.87 -5.04
N ILE A 42 -0.67 2.97 -6.09
CA ILE A 42 -1.95 2.25 -6.16
C ILE A 42 -1.72 0.75 -6.16
N ILE A 43 -0.80 0.26 -7.00
CA ILE A 43 -0.47 -1.17 -7.11
C ILE A 43 0.08 -1.70 -5.79
N GLU A 44 1.02 -0.98 -5.17
CA GLU A 44 1.62 -1.34 -3.89
C GLU A 44 0.59 -1.38 -2.75
N SER A 45 -0.36 -0.45 -2.74
CA SER A 45 -1.44 -0.43 -1.76
C SER A 45 -2.38 -1.65 -1.88
N MET A 46 -2.41 -2.28 -3.06
CA MET A 46 -3.16 -3.51 -3.33
C MET A 46 -2.32 -4.77 -3.08
N LEU A 47 -1.06 -4.75 -3.51
CA LEU A 47 -0.13 -5.87 -3.45
C LEU A 47 1.23 -5.36 -2.95
N PRO A 48 1.65 -5.69 -1.72
CA PRO A 48 2.88 -5.18 -1.12
C PRO A 48 4.11 -5.91 -1.68
N ILE A 49 4.48 -5.59 -2.91
CA ILE A 49 5.63 -6.17 -3.59
C ILE A 49 6.81 -5.21 -3.55
N LEU A 50 6.54 -3.90 -3.49
CA LEU A 50 7.51 -2.84 -3.64
C LEU A 50 7.50 -1.92 -2.39
N PRO A 51 8.59 -1.18 -2.12
CA PRO A 51 8.62 -0.28 -0.98
C PRO A 51 7.79 1.00 -1.22
N LEU A 52 6.64 1.10 -0.58
CA LEU A 52 5.73 2.26 -0.67
C LEU A 52 6.44 3.60 -0.36
N ALA A 53 7.33 3.59 0.63
CA ALA A 53 8.13 4.75 1.03
C ALA A 53 8.82 5.40 -0.17
N LEU A 54 9.42 4.59 -1.03
CA LEU A 54 10.14 5.03 -2.21
C LEU A 54 9.27 5.88 -3.15
N PHE A 55 8.06 5.42 -3.46
CA PHE A 55 7.17 6.11 -4.38
C PHE A 55 6.61 7.39 -3.77
N ILE A 56 6.37 7.40 -2.46
CA ILE A 56 6.00 8.61 -1.72
C ILE A 56 7.13 9.63 -1.81
N THR A 57 8.39 9.22 -1.56
CA THR A 57 9.56 10.11 -1.64
C THR A 57 9.75 10.69 -3.05
N ILE A 58 9.54 9.89 -4.11
CA ILE A 58 9.57 10.39 -5.50
C ILE A 58 8.53 11.49 -5.71
N ASN A 59 7.29 11.29 -5.26
CA ASN A 59 6.25 12.32 -5.38
C ASN A 59 6.61 13.61 -4.62
N PHE A 60 7.19 13.48 -3.42
CA PHE A 60 7.67 14.63 -2.65
C PHE A 60 8.79 15.38 -3.35
N TYR A 61 9.72 14.65 -3.96
CA TYR A 61 10.84 15.24 -4.68
C TYR A 61 10.39 16.03 -5.92
N TYR A 62 9.50 15.48 -6.74
CA TYR A 62 9.06 16.11 -7.99
C TYR A 62 7.95 17.14 -7.83
N MET A 63 7.03 16.92 -6.90
CA MET A 63 5.84 17.77 -6.73
C MET A 63 5.97 18.73 -5.54
N GLY A 64 7.05 18.63 -4.76
CA GLY A 64 7.20 19.35 -3.49
C GLY A 64 6.38 18.71 -2.36
N SER A 65 6.66 19.15 -1.13
CA SER A 65 6.14 18.50 0.08
C SER A 65 4.61 18.49 0.16
N LEU A 66 3.94 19.60 -0.16
CA LEU A 66 2.49 19.72 -0.01
C LEU A 66 1.74 18.92 -1.09
N VAL A 67 2.10 19.11 -2.36
CA VAL A 67 1.41 18.44 -3.48
C VAL A 67 1.76 16.95 -3.47
N GLY A 68 3.03 16.59 -3.25
CA GLY A 68 3.49 15.21 -3.13
C GLY A 68 2.77 14.47 -2.00
N PHE A 69 2.57 15.14 -0.84
CA PHE A 69 1.77 14.59 0.26
C PHE A 69 0.32 14.33 -0.16
N LEU A 70 -0.37 15.33 -0.69
CA LEU A 70 -1.79 15.21 -1.06
C LEU A 70 -2.01 14.13 -2.14
N VAL A 71 -1.17 14.12 -3.16
CA VAL A 71 -1.25 13.12 -4.24
C VAL A 71 -0.99 11.72 -3.68
N SER A 72 0.09 11.51 -2.94
CA SER A 72 0.40 10.20 -2.35
C SER A 72 -0.67 9.73 -1.38
N TRP A 73 -1.22 10.62 -0.58
CA TRP A 73 -2.33 10.34 0.34
C TRP A 73 -3.58 9.87 -0.40
N ILE A 74 -4.03 10.62 -1.42
CA ILE A 74 -5.21 10.24 -2.22
C ILE A 74 -4.97 8.89 -2.92
N LEU A 75 -3.81 8.70 -3.54
CA LEU A 75 -3.50 7.48 -4.29
C LEU A 75 -3.40 6.24 -3.38
N THR A 76 -2.86 6.37 -2.18
CA THR A 76 -2.87 5.27 -1.20
C THR A 76 -4.28 4.92 -0.75
N ILE A 77 -5.16 5.91 -0.55
CA ILE A 77 -6.58 5.67 -0.21
C ILE A 77 -7.26 4.93 -1.36
N VAL A 78 -7.08 5.39 -2.61
CA VAL A 78 -7.66 4.75 -3.81
C VAL A 78 -7.20 3.30 -3.91
N GLY A 79 -5.91 3.02 -3.78
CA GLY A 79 -5.37 1.66 -3.84
C GLY A 79 -5.92 0.75 -2.73
N CYS A 80 -5.97 1.23 -1.48
CA CYS A 80 -6.55 0.49 -0.36
C CYS A 80 -8.05 0.20 -0.59
N TYR A 81 -8.79 1.20 -1.06
CA TYR A 81 -10.22 1.04 -1.33
C TYR A 81 -10.50 0.07 -2.48
N LEU A 82 -9.70 0.12 -3.55
CA LEU A 82 -9.79 -0.85 -4.65
C LEU A 82 -9.53 -2.28 -4.16
N SER A 83 -8.48 -2.49 -3.37
CA SER A 83 -8.19 -3.79 -2.76
C SER A 83 -9.36 -4.31 -1.91
N TYR A 84 -9.90 -3.45 -1.03
CA TYR A 84 -11.08 -3.75 -0.22
C TYR A 84 -12.29 -4.13 -1.09
N ARG A 85 -12.61 -3.33 -2.12
CA ARG A 85 -13.75 -3.56 -3.01
C ARG A 85 -13.62 -4.84 -3.83
N LEU A 86 -12.43 -5.14 -4.33
CA LEU A 86 -12.16 -6.39 -5.03
C LEU A 86 -12.41 -7.60 -4.14
N CYS A 87 -11.90 -7.55 -2.91
CA CYS A 87 -12.14 -8.63 -1.94
C CYS A 87 -13.62 -8.75 -1.59
N ARG A 88 -14.31 -7.63 -1.35
CA ARG A 88 -15.72 -7.62 -0.97
C ARG A 88 -16.66 -8.13 -2.05
N ASN A 89 -16.44 -7.70 -3.29
CA ASN A 89 -17.39 -7.97 -4.38
C ASN A 89 -17.10 -9.27 -5.13
N LYS A 90 -15.81 -9.64 -5.28
CA LYS A 90 -15.44 -10.78 -6.12
C LYS A 90 -14.96 -11.99 -5.34
N LEU A 91 -14.26 -11.77 -4.23
CA LEU A 91 -13.62 -12.86 -3.50
C LEU A 91 -14.44 -13.35 -2.30
N LYS A 92 -15.31 -12.51 -1.73
CA LYS A 92 -16.05 -12.88 -0.51
C LYS A 92 -16.89 -14.15 -0.70
N SER A 93 -17.68 -14.23 -1.74
CA SER A 93 -18.52 -15.41 -2.03
C SER A 93 -17.69 -16.67 -2.28
N HIS A 94 -16.52 -16.52 -2.93
CA HIS A 94 -15.62 -17.62 -3.16
C HIS A 94 -14.94 -18.09 -1.87
N PHE A 95 -14.55 -17.15 -1.01
CA PHE A 95 -13.94 -17.44 0.29
C PHE A 95 -14.96 -17.99 1.29
N ASP A 96 -16.21 -17.53 1.30
CA ASP A 96 -17.26 -18.10 2.15
C ASP A 96 -17.46 -19.59 1.87
N ASN A 97 -17.36 -20.00 0.60
CA ASN A 97 -17.41 -21.42 0.19
C ASN A 97 -16.14 -22.22 0.53
N MET A 98 -14.99 -21.55 0.70
CA MET A 98 -13.71 -22.17 1.06
C MET A 98 -13.43 -22.18 2.57
N LEU A 99 -14.12 -21.34 3.35
CA LEU A 99 -13.88 -21.16 4.78
C LEU A 99 -14.19 -22.40 5.64
N ASP A 100 -14.96 -23.35 5.11
CA ASP A 100 -15.22 -24.66 5.76
C ASP A 100 -13.99 -25.60 5.79
N LYS A 101 -12.91 -25.27 5.06
CA LYS A 101 -11.68 -26.04 5.07
C LYS A 101 -10.74 -25.61 6.21
N LYS A 102 -10.22 -26.58 6.94
CA LYS A 102 -9.32 -26.39 8.11
C LYS A 102 -8.09 -25.52 7.86
N GLU A 103 -7.71 -25.30 6.59
CA GLU A 103 -6.50 -24.57 6.19
C GLU A 103 -6.60 -23.05 6.36
N HIS A 104 -7.79 -22.45 6.39
CA HIS A 104 -7.97 -20.99 6.42
C HIS A 104 -8.21 -20.39 7.82
N LYS A 105 -7.95 -21.15 8.89
CA LYS A 105 -8.20 -20.71 10.28
C LYS A 105 -7.49 -19.39 10.66
N LYS A 106 -6.32 -19.11 10.07
CA LYS A 106 -5.56 -17.86 10.36
C LYS A 106 -6.28 -16.65 9.78
N LEU A 107 -6.71 -16.73 8.52
CA LEU A 107 -7.44 -15.65 7.84
C LEU A 107 -8.78 -15.40 8.54
N HIS A 108 -9.52 -16.45 8.87
CA HIS A 108 -10.80 -16.33 9.57
C HIS A 108 -10.65 -15.67 10.96
N ARG A 109 -9.55 -15.95 11.68
CA ARG A 109 -9.24 -15.27 12.94
C ARG A 109 -8.94 -13.78 12.72
N LEU A 110 -8.20 -13.45 11.65
CA LEU A 110 -7.88 -12.08 11.30
C LEU A 110 -9.15 -11.30 10.94
N MET A 111 -10.02 -11.85 10.09
CA MET A 111 -11.31 -11.25 9.72
C MET A 111 -12.17 -10.94 10.96
N ARG A 112 -12.33 -11.92 11.87
CA ARG A 112 -13.08 -11.72 13.12
C ARG A 112 -12.47 -10.69 14.05
N ARG A 113 -11.13 -10.58 14.08
CA ARG A 113 -10.45 -9.54 14.88
C ARG A 113 -10.71 -8.16 14.30
N ILE A 114 -10.56 -8.00 12.98
CA ILE A 114 -10.76 -6.74 12.29
C ILE A 114 -12.21 -6.28 12.38
N ASP A 115 -13.18 -7.17 12.28
CA ASP A 115 -14.60 -6.86 12.47
C ASP A 115 -14.92 -6.22 13.83
N LYS A 116 -14.23 -6.68 14.87
CA LYS A 116 -14.44 -6.23 16.24
C LYS A 116 -13.72 -4.93 16.60
N LEU A 117 -12.77 -4.48 15.78
CA LEU A 117 -12.05 -3.25 16.06
C LEU A 117 -13.00 -2.05 16.06
N SER A 118 -12.80 -1.11 16.98
CA SER A 118 -13.45 0.19 16.90
C SER A 118 -12.89 1.00 15.72
N LEU A 119 -13.50 2.13 15.40
CA LEU A 119 -13.00 3.03 14.35
C LEU A 119 -11.59 3.51 14.67
N GLU A 120 -11.35 3.90 15.93
CA GLU A 120 -10.07 4.40 16.42
C GLU A 120 -8.98 3.32 16.34
N GLN A 121 -9.30 2.10 16.79
CA GLN A 121 -8.37 0.98 16.75
C GLN A 121 -7.96 0.62 15.32
N LEU A 122 -8.92 0.62 14.39
CA LEU A 122 -8.65 0.36 12.97
C LEU A 122 -7.80 1.48 12.37
N THR A 123 -8.11 2.73 12.70
CA THR A 123 -7.35 3.90 12.26
C THR A 123 -5.90 3.85 12.73
N ILE A 124 -5.68 3.55 14.01
CA ILE A 124 -4.33 3.39 14.58
C ILE A 124 -3.58 2.25 13.86
N LEU A 125 -4.24 1.11 13.67
CA LEU A 125 -3.65 -0.04 12.98
C LEU A 125 -3.17 0.31 11.56
N ILE A 126 -3.95 1.13 10.83
CA ILE A 126 -3.62 1.58 9.47
C ILE A 126 -2.55 2.67 9.47
N ALA A 127 -2.49 3.48 10.52
CA ALA A 127 -1.52 4.56 10.66
C ALA A 127 -0.09 4.08 10.92
N ILE A 128 0.07 2.88 11.50
CA ILE A 128 1.39 2.31 11.80
C ILE A 128 2.11 1.91 10.50
N PRO A 129 3.30 2.48 10.19
CA PRO A 129 4.00 2.27 8.91
C PRO A 129 4.37 0.81 8.62
N PHE A 130 4.61 0.02 9.65
CA PHE A 130 5.03 -1.38 9.52
C PHE A 130 3.86 -2.38 9.53
N THR A 131 2.62 -1.92 9.66
CA THR A 131 1.46 -2.79 9.53
C THR A 131 1.29 -3.20 8.08
N PRO A 132 1.15 -4.52 7.78
CA PRO A 132 0.89 -4.98 6.41
C PRO A 132 -0.52 -4.57 5.98
N ALA A 133 -0.63 -3.33 5.46
CA ALA A 133 -1.90 -2.70 5.10
C ALA A 133 -2.76 -3.57 4.16
N PHE A 134 -2.13 -4.31 3.24
CA PHE A 134 -2.84 -5.21 2.32
C PHE A 134 -3.63 -6.30 3.08
N MET A 135 -3.06 -6.85 4.17
CA MET A 135 -3.75 -7.85 4.98
C MET A 135 -4.99 -7.26 5.68
N VAL A 136 -4.86 -6.00 6.14
CA VAL A 136 -5.99 -5.27 6.73
C VAL A 136 -7.06 -5.01 5.67
N ASN A 137 -6.68 -4.58 4.46
CA ASN A 137 -7.60 -4.32 3.35
C ASN A 137 -8.35 -5.59 2.92
N ILE A 138 -7.63 -6.71 2.76
CA ILE A 138 -8.23 -8.02 2.41
C ILE A 138 -9.17 -8.48 3.53
N ALA A 139 -8.70 -8.47 4.78
CA ALA A 139 -9.51 -8.95 5.89
C ALA A 139 -10.76 -8.09 6.12
N ALA A 140 -10.65 -6.76 5.98
CA ALA A 140 -11.79 -5.86 6.03
C ALA A 140 -12.77 -6.10 4.86
N GLY A 141 -12.26 -6.34 3.65
CA GLY A 141 -13.08 -6.64 2.47
C GLY A 141 -13.83 -7.97 2.58
N LEU A 142 -13.19 -9.01 3.12
CA LEU A 142 -13.80 -10.33 3.32
C LEU A 142 -14.71 -10.39 4.55
N SER A 143 -14.53 -9.49 5.52
CA SER A 143 -15.32 -9.42 6.75
C SER A 143 -16.69 -8.78 6.53
N ASN A 144 -17.49 -8.66 7.60
CA ASN A 144 -18.78 -7.94 7.58
C ASN A 144 -18.62 -6.46 8.00
N MET A 145 -17.39 -5.95 7.98
CA MET A 145 -17.11 -4.58 8.39
C MET A 145 -17.92 -3.56 7.57
N ASP A 146 -18.43 -2.53 8.24
CA ASP A 146 -19.10 -1.42 7.57
C ASP A 146 -18.10 -0.64 6.69
N THR A 147 -18.53 -0.40 5.43
CA THR A 147 -17.71 0.30 4.43
C THR A 147 -17.38 1.73 4.85
N LYS A 148 -18.32 2.43 5.52
CA LYS A 148 -18.07 3.79 5.99
C LYS A 148 -16.99 3.82 7.07
N LYS A 149 -17.06 2.88 8.02
CA LYS A 149 -16.05 2.72 9.07
C LYS A 149 -14.67 2.48 8.47
N TYR A 150 -14.57 1.56 7.51
CA TYR A 150 -13.32 1.28 6.81
C TYR A 150 -12.79 2.52 6.06
N LEU A 151 -13.64 3.22 5.29
CA LEU A 151 -13.25 4.43 4.55
C LEU A 151 -12.72 5.53 5.46
N ILE A 152 -13.43 5.83 6.55
CA ILE A 152 -12.98 6.85 7.51
C ILE A 152 -11.62 6.46 8.11
N SER A 153 -11.45 5.19 8.46
CA SER A 153 -10.21 4.70 9.04
C SER A 153 -9.02 4.79 8.07
N ILE A 154 -9.19 4.49 6.77
CA ILE A 154 -8.11 4.63 5.78
C ILE A 154 -7.81 6.10 5.49
N ILE A 155 -8.82 6.97 5.40
CA ILE A 155 -8.63 8.39 5.16
C ILE A 155 -7.76 9.00 6.25
N ILE A 156 -8.11 8.79 7.51
CA ILE A 156 -7.38 9.36 8.65
C ILE A 156 -6.04 8.64 8.85
N GLY A 157 -6.02 7.31 8.84
CA GLY A 157 -4.80 6.53 9.09
C GLY A 157 -3.72 6.77 8.06
N LYS A 158 -4.09 6.97 6.78
CA LYS A 158 -3.12 7.24 5.71
C LYS A 158 -2.50 8.63 5.77
N ILE A 159 -3.09 9.60 6.46
CA ILE A 159 -2.43 10.90 6.74
C ILE A 159 -1.13 10.66 7.50
N PHE A 160 -1.19 9.92 8.61
CA PHE A 160 -0.02 9.64 9.45
C PHE A 160 1.03 8.81 8.72
N LEU A 161 0.60 7.79 7.98
CA LEU A 161 1.51 6.92 7.24
C LEU A 161 2.26 7.68 6.13
N VAL A 162 1.56 8.47 5.32
CA VAL A 162 2.17 9.25 4.23
C VAL A 162 3.04 10.37 4.78
N TYR A 163 2.62 11.00 5.88
CA TYR A 163 3.44 11.98 6.58
C TYR A 163 4.75 11.36 7.08
N PHE A 164 4.67 10.19 7.70
CA PHE A 164 5.84 9.47 8.20
C PHE A 164 6.85 9.20 7.08
N TRP A 165 6.42 8.59 5.98
CA TRP A 165 7.32 8.25 4.87
C TRP A 165 7.78 9.45 4.05
N GLY A 166 7.00 10.50 3.96
CA GLY A 166 7.33 11.69 3.17
C GLY A 166 8.26 12.69 3.88
N PHE A 167 8.20 12.76 5.22
CA PHE A 167 8.98 13.74 6.00
C PHE A 167 10.04 13.13 6.90
N ILE A 168 9.96 11.83 7.21
CA ILE A 168 10.86 11.15 8.15
C ILE A 168 11.64 10.03 7.42
N GLY A 169 11.08 9.46 6.36
CA GLY A 169 11.62 8.35 5.54
C GLY A 169 12.58 8.81 4.43
#